data_9edc507dba6abce00103bb300bd50331
#
_entry.id   9edc507dba6abce00103bb300bd50331
#
_cell.length_a   1.000
_cell.length_b   1.000
_cell.length_c   1.000
_cell.angle_alpha   90.00
_cell.angle_beta   90.00
_cell.angle_gamma   90.00
#
_symmetry.space_group_name_H-M   'P 1'
#
loop_
_entity.id
_entity.type
_entity.pdbx_description
1 polymer ?
#
loop_
_entity_poly.entity_id
_entity_poly.type
_entity_poly.pdbx_seq_one_letter_code
_entity_poly.pdbx_strand_id
1 'polypeptide(L)' 'MKDTTHNGHKNWDYWNVSLWINNDEALYQQAKFYRSITLNAQKAASAMLDWLKEMDMEMTPDGAEYTVLNIHAAIKDIEK' A
#
# COMPACT_ATOMS: atom_id res chain seq x y z
N MET A 1 12.88 -15.94 -8.68
CA MET A 1 13.08 -15.56 -8.83
C MET A 1 13.34 -15.27 -8.71
N LYS A 2 13.43 -15.14 -8.47
CA LYS A 2 13.67 -14.65 -8.40
C LYS A 2 13.93 -13.96 -8.43
N ASP A 3 14.24 -13.55 -8.12
CA ASP A 3 14.54 -12.71 -8.13
C ASP A 3 14.61 -12.17 -8.24
N THR A 4 14.96 -11.90 -8.18
CA THR A 4 15.09 -11.20 -8.28
C THR A 4 15.07 -10.41 -8.24
N THR A 5 15.58 -9.87 -8.28
CA THR A 5 15.44 -9.13 -8.21
C THR A 5 14.98 -8.58 -8.22
N HIS A 6 14.51 -8.22 -8.42
CA HIS A 6 13.71 -7.99 -8.04
C HIS A 6 13.30 -8.96 -7.63
N ASN A 7 13.60 -9.34 -7.49
CA ASN A 7 13.24 -9.99 -7.07
C ASN A 7 13.14 -10.24 -6.12
N GLY A 8 13.55 -9.94 -5.87
CA GLY A 8 13.34 -9.81 -4.75
C GLY A 8 12.30 -9.52 -4.13
N HIS A 9 11.91 -9.99 -3.81
CA HIS A 9 10.83 -9.89 -3.52
C HIS A 9 10.32 -8.82 -2.74
N LYS A 10 10.97 -8.21 -1.82
CA LYS A 10 10.61 -7.05 -1.07
C LYS A 10 10.45 -5.85 -1.98
N ASN A 11 11.36 -5.67 -2.90
CA ASN A 11 11.26 -4.57 -3.86
C ASN A 11 10.08 -4.74 -4.78
N TRP A 12 9.76 -5.96 -5.15
CA TRP A 12 8.61 -6.20 -6.00
C TRP A 12 7.32 -5.91 -5.26
N ASP A 13 7.23 -6.32 -3.99
CA ASP A 13 6.04 -6.06 -3.20
C ASP A 13 5.78 -4.56 -3.05
N TYR A 14 6.81 -3.79 -2.74
CA TYR A 14 6.69 -2.35 -2.65
C TYR A 14 6.17 -1.76 -3.95
N TRP A 15 6.79 -2.17 -5.05
CA TRP A 15 6.41 -1.65 -6.35
C TRP A 15 4.98 -2.01 -6.71
N ASN A 16 4.61 -3.25 -6.46
CA ASN A 16 3.28 -3.71 -6.87
C ASN A 16 2.18 -3.09 -6.01
N VAL A 17 2.40 -3.01 -4.69
CA VAL A 17 1.44 -2.33 -3.82
C VAL A 17 1.30 -0.87 -4.23
N SER A 18 2.42 -0.21 -4.51
CA SER A 18 2.38 1.18 -4.94
C SER A 18 1.62 1.34 -6.24
N LEU A 19 1.84 0.41 -7.18
CA LEU A 19 1.16 0.45 -8.45
C LEU A 19 -0.36 0.38 -8.26
N TRP A 20 -0.83 -0.56 -7.46
CA TRP A 20 -2.25 -0.72 -7.27
C TRP A 20 -2.88 0.42 -6.48
N ILE A 21 -2.22 0.88 -5.42
CA ILE A 21 -2.76 1.99 -4.63
C ILE A 21 -2.85 3.27 -5.47
N ASN A 22 -1.85 3.52 -6.31
CA ASN A 22 -1.83 4.76 -7.07
C ASN A 22 -2.65 4.71 -8.35
N ASN A 23 -2.94 3.52 -8.86
CA ASN A 23 -3.68 3.40 -10.11
C ASN A 23 -5.13 2.98 -9.94
N ASP A 24 -5.50 2.45 -8.78
CA ASP A 24 -6.90 2.11 -8.50
C ASP A 24 -7.52 3.31 -7.80
N GLU A 25 -8.54 3.88 -8.39
CA GLU A 25 -9.10 5.12 -7.87
C GLU A 25 -9.64 4.95 -6.46
N ALA A 26 -10.30 3.84 -6.17
CA ALA A 26 -10.86 3.62 -4.83
C ALA A 26 -9.75 3.54 -3.80
N LEU A 27 -8.68 2.81 -4.11
CA LEU A 27 -7.56 2.68 -3.19
C LEU A 27 -6.85 4.02 -3.01
N TYR A 28 -6.66 4.75 -4.09
CA TYR A 28 -5.99 6.04 -4.01
C TYR A 28 -6.78 7.03 -3.17
N GLN A 29 -8.10 7.07 -3.34
CA GLN A 29 -8.93 7.97 -2.55
C GLN A 29 -8.91 7.61 -1.08
N GLN A 30 -8.90 6.32 -0.75
CA GLN A 30 -8.77 5.90 0.64
C GLN A 30 -7.42 6.30 1.21
N ALA A 31 -6.35 6.14 0.43
CA ALA A 31 -5.03 6.55 0.88
C ALA A 31 -4.98 8.05 1.17
N LYS A 32 -5.55 8.84 0.29
CA LYS A 32 -5.60 10.28 0.51
C LYS A 32 -6.41 10.63 1.75
N PHE A 33 -7.53 9.94 1.94
CA PHE A 33 -8.36 10.17 3.10
C PHE A 33 -7.59 9.92 4.39
N TYR A 34 -6.93 8.75 4.48
CA TYR A 34 -6.19 8.44 5.68
C TYR A 34 -4.98 9.36 5.89
N ARG A 35 -4.34 9.80 4.79
CA ARG A 35 -3.27 10.76 4.92
C ARG A 35 -3.76 12.08 5.48
N SER A 36 -5.01 12.46 5.17
CA SER A 36 -5.54 13.75 5.61
C SER A 36 -5.97 13.74 7.07
N ILE A 37 -6.32 12.58 7.63
CA ILE A 37 -6.86 12.52 8.98
C ILE A 37 -5.87 11.97 10.01
N THR A 38 -4.68 11.56 9.58
CA THR A 38 -3.69 11.01 10.50
C THR A 38 -2.49 11.94 10.60
N LEU A 39 -1.69 11.74 11.65
CA LEU A 39 -0.53 12.60 11.90
C LEU A 39 0.59 12.36 10.89
N ASN A 40 0.77 11.13 10.44
CA ASN A 40 1.87 10.84 9.54
C ASN A 40 1.52 9.65 8.66
N ALA A 41 2.40 9.38 7.69
CA ALA A 41 2.16 8.34 6.70
C ALA A 41 2.12 6.96 7.33
N GLN A 42 2.88 6.73 8.40
CA GLN A 42 2.88 5.42 9.04
C GLN A 42 1.53 5.12 9.67
N LYS A 43 0.94 6.11 10.34
CA LYS A 43 -0.38 5.92 10.93
C LYS A 43 -1.44 5.77 9.84
N ALA A 44 -1.28 6.50 8.74
CA ALA A 44 -2.19 6.35 7.61
C ALA A 44 -2.11 4.94 7.03
N ALA A 45 -0.89 4.40 6.91
CA ALA A 45 -0.71 3.06 6.38
C ALA A 45 -1.35 2.02 7.28
N SER A 46 -1.21 2.19 8.59
CA SER A 46 -1.81 1.25 9.53
C SER A 46 -3.33 1.28 9.43
N ALA A 47 -3.92 2.47 9.35
CA ALA A 47 -5.37 2.60 9.22
C ALA A 47 -5.85 1.99 7.90
N MET A 48 -5.11 2.22 6.83
CA MET A 48 -5.48 1.66 5.54
C MET A 48 -5.39 0.13 5.53
N LEU A 49 -4.38 -0.41 6.21
CA LEU A 49 -4.27 -1.86 6.30
C LEU A 49 -5.47 -2.45 7.03
N ASP A 50 -5.90 -1.81 8.12
CA ASP A 50 -7.09 -2.28 8.83
C ASP A 50 -8.32 -2.25 7.93
N TRP A 51 -8.47 -1.21 7.14
CA TRP A 51 -9.58 -1.12 6.20
C TRP A 51 -9.50 -2.22 5.14
N LEU A 52 -8.30 -2.47 4.63
CA LEU A 52 -8.13 -3.53 3.62
C LEU A 52 -8.48 -4.89 4.20
N LYS A 53 -8.10 -5.15 5.46
CA LYS A 53 -8.43 -6.40 6.10
C LYS A 53 -9.94 -6.56 6.27
N GLU A 54 -10.63 -5.48 6.61
CA GLU A 54 -12.08 -5.53 6.74
C GLU A 54 -12.75 -5.80 5.40
N MET A 55 -12.14 -5.36 4.32
CA MET A 55 -12.64 -5.61 2.98
C MET A 55 -12.19 -6.95 2.43
N ASP A 56 -11.49 -7.73 3.25
CA ASP A 56 -10.99 -9.04 2.84
C ASP A 56 -9.99 -8.96 1.70
N MET A 57 -9.22 -7.87 1.66
CA MET A 57 -8.21 -7.65 0.64
C MET A 57 -6.83 -7.67 1.29
N GLU A 58 -6.20 -8.83 1.31
CA GLU A 58 -4.90 -8.97 1.95
C GLU A 58 -3.74 -8.87 0.98
N MET A 59 -4.04 -9.00 -0.32
CA MET A 59 -3.02 -8.96 -1.36
C MET A 59 -3.54 -8.20 -2.56
N THR A 60 -2.61 -7.64 -3.34
CA THR A 60 -2.98 -7.08 -4.62
C THR A 60 -3.44 -8.21 -5.55
N PRO A 61 -4.14 -7.87 -6.65
CA PRO A 61 -4.49 -8.88 -7.64
C PRO A 61 -3.28 -9.65 -8.20
N ASP A 62 -2.09 -9.05 -8.12
CA ASP A 62 -0.88 -9.71 -8.60
C ASP A 62 -0.20 -10.54 -7.51
N GLY A 63 -0.70 -10.50 -6.28
CA GLY A 63 -0.18 -11.35 -5.22
C GLY A 63 0.77 -10.68 -4.24
N ALA A 64 0.94 -9.37 -4.30
CA ALA A 64 1.78 -8.67 -3.33
C ALA A 64 0.99 -8.42 -2.05
N GLU A 65 1.59 -8.72 -0.92
CA GLU A 65 0.90 -8.61 0.34
C GLU A 65 0.79 -7.15 0.79
N TYR A 66 -0.37 -6.76 1.29
CA TYR A 66 -0.54 -5.45 1.92
C TYR A 66 -0.03 -5.52 3.34
N THR A 67 1.04 -4.81 3.62
CA THR A 67 1.59 -4.68 4.96
C THR A 67 1.74 -3.19 5.27
N VAL A 68 1.94 -2.87 6.55
CA VAL A 68 2.17 -1.46 6.90
C VAL A 68 3.38 -0.91 6.14
N LEU A 69 4.46 -1.69 6.04
CA LEU A 69 5.65 -1.23 5.33
C LEU A 69 5.38 -0.97 3.86
N ASN A 70 4.69 -1.90 3.19
CA ASN A 70 4.43 -1.75 1.77
C ASN A 70 3.47 -0.61 1.50
N ILE A 71 2.44 -0.46 2.33
CA ILE A 71 1.49 0.63 2.17
C ILE A 71 2.16 1.96 2.48
N HIS A 72 2.96 2.00 3.54
CA HIS A 72 3.68 3.24 3.89
C HIS A 72 4.55 3.70 2.73
N ALA A 73 5.30 2.77 2.13
CA ALA A 73 6.15 3.12 1.00
C ALA A 73 5.33 3.66 -0.17
N ALA A 74 4.12 3.14 -0.33
CA ALA A 74 3.26 3.57 -1.45
C ALA A 74 2.65 4.94 -1.21
N ILE A 75 2.33 5.29 0.02
CA ILE A 75 1.54 6.50 0.29
C ILE A 75 2.33 7.63 0.92
N LYS A 76 3.59 7.40 1.26
CA LYS A 76 4.37 8.42 1.98
C LYS A 76 4.51 9.72 1.18
N ASP A 77 4.43 9.64 -0.13
CA ASP A 77 4.58 10.81 -0.99
C ASP A 77 3.25 11.47 -1.33
N ILE A 78 2.13 10.91 -0.88
CA ILE A 78 0.83 11.52 -1.11
C ILE A 78 0.69 12.72 -0.18
N GLU A 79 0.36 13.86 -0.74
CA GLU A 79 0.20 15.08 0.04
C GLU A 79 -1.13 15.08 0.78
N LYS A 80 -1.10 15.69 1.95
CA LYS A 80 -2.31 15.77 2.79
C LYS A 80 -3.40 16.69 2.23
#